data_b3f1e43609b1bdeaa97d34ff2ce58d38
#
_entry.id   b3f1e43609b1bdeaa97d34ff2ce58d38
#
_cell.length_a   1.000
_cell.length_b   1.000
_cell.length_c   1.000
_cell.angle_alpha   90.00
_cell.angle_beta   90.00
_cell.angle_gamma   90.00
#
_symmetry.space_group_name_H-M   'P 1'
#
loop_
_entity.id
_entity.type
_entity.pdbx_description
1 polymer ?
#
loop_
_entity_poly.entity_id
_entity_poly.type
_entity_poly.pdbx_seq_one_letter_code
_entity_poly.pdbx_strand_id
1 'polypeptide(L)'
;GFDEDIYRTTSERVVLRQPVHQVTLKVSAMTRSQAGVPMKDEMTLEYASPSDMPASSEFARRVKAFADGLDSLSKADIVSESYEGPVLYTGDAASRVFSDNLLRPGYLCAQQSINHKSFDLGSKLGKEVIDRNLSVKNYTSMKSYHGVQLIGAYATDADGMKPQPEMTLIDKGNLLMQLNGTTPSLYAPRSTGSARWRGQPQSTQIETSVG
;
A
#
# COMPACT_ATOMS: atom_id res chain seq x y z
N GLY A 1 -15.25 -12.57 -0.80
CA GLY A 1 -15.68 -11.22 -0.46
C GLY A 1 -15.65 -11.02 1.04
N PHE A 2 -15.48 -9.80 1.44
CA PHE A 2 -15.49 -9.39 2.83
C PHE A 2 -16.51 -8.25 2.97
N ASP A 3 -17.37 -8.37 3.97
CA ASP A 3 -18.42 -7.40 4.28
C ASP A 3 -18.52 -7.30 5.81
N GLU A 4 -18.12 -6.17 6.36
CA GLU A 4 -18.05 -5.94 7.79
C GLU A 4 -18.51 -4.52 8.14
N ASP A 5 -19.38 -4.43 9.15
CA ASP A 5 -19.69 -3.16 9.82
C ASP A 5 -18.82 -3.02 11.07
N ILE A 6 -17.90 -2.08 11.05
CA ILE A 6 -17.06 -1.77 12.20
C ILE A 6 -17.77 -0.72 13.06
N TYR A 7 -18.13 -1.10 14.28
CA TYR A 7 -18.65 -0.18 15.29
C TYR A 7 -17.54 0.12 16.30
N ARG A 8 -17.35 1.40 16.58
CA ARG A 8 -16.37 1.86 17.56
C ARG A 8 -17.03 2.83 18.52
N THR A 9 -16.77 2.65 19.81
CA THR A 9 -17.15 3.59 20.87
C THR A 9 -15.87 4.05 21.57
N THR A 10 -15.65 5.36 21.61
CA THR A 10 -14.51 5.96 22.31
C THR A 10 -14.92 6.32 23.74
N SER A 11 -13.93 6.58 24.62
CA SER A 11 -14.15 7.10 25.99
C SER A 11 -14.90 8.45 25.99
N GLU A 12 -14.85 9.18 24.90
CA GLU A 12 -15.57 10.45 24.70
C GLU A 12 -17.01 10.24 24.21
N ARG A 13 -17.53 9.01 24.28
CA ARG A 13 -18.88 8.61 23.83
C ARG A 13 -19.16 8.84 22.33
N VAL A 14 -18.14 8.95 21.54
CA VAL A 14 -18.29 8.96 20.07
C VAL A 14 -18.57 7.55 19.60
N VAL A 15 -19.71 7.34 18.95
CA VAL A 15 -20.06 6.08 18.29
C VAL A 15 -19.83 6.24 16.80
N LEU A 16 -18.96 5.40 16.26
CA LEU A 16 -18.62 5.40 14.84
C LEU A 16 -19.07 4.09 14.21
N ARG A 17 -19.70 4.20 13.05
CA ARG A 17 -19.98 3.06 12.17
C ARG A 17 -19.23 3.27 10.88
N GLN A 18 -18.37 2.33 10.55
CA GLN A 18 -17.60 2.32 9.30
C GLN A 18 -17.84 1.00 8.58
N PRO A 19 -18.71 0.98 7.56
CA PRO A 19 -18.85 -0.19 6.72
C PRO A 19 -17.57 -0.39 5.90
N VAL A 20 -17.09 -1.63 5.85
CA VAL A 20 -15.95 -2.04 5.04
C VAL A 20 -16.41 -3.17 4.13
N HIS A 21 -16.41 -2.92 2.84
CA HIS A 21 -16.75 -3.91 1.84
C HIS A 21 -15.51 -4.16 0.97
N GLN A 22 -15.22 -5.41 0.69
CA GLN A 22 -14.14 -5.78 -0.20
C GLN A 22 -14.47 -7.07 -0.94
N VAL A 23 -14.27 -7.06 -2.24
CA VAL A 23 -14.29 -8.26 -3.07
C VAL A 23 -12.89 -8.49 -3.60
N THR A 24 -12.33 -9.65 -3.31
CA THR A 24 -11.01 -10.06 -3.82
C THR A 24 -11.19 -11.26 -4.74
N LEU A 25 -10.70 -11.15 -5.96
CA LEU A 25 -10.60 -12.24 -6.91
C LEU A 25 -9.12 -12.60 -7.07
N LYS A 26 -8.81 -13.87 -6.86
CA LYS A 26 -7.46 -14.41 -7.06
C LYS A 26 -7.47 -15.43 -8.18
N VAL A 27 -6.57 -15.23 -9.14
CA VAL A 27 -6.33 -16.18 -10.22
C VAL A 27 -4.89 -16.64 -10.10
N SER A 28 -4.68 -17.94 -9.90
CA SER A 28 -3.35 -18.53 -9.84
C SER A 28 -3.14 -19.42 -11.07
N ALA A 29 -1.96 -19.36 -11.64
CA ALA A 29 -1.57 -20.24 -12.74
C ALA A 29 -0.19 -20.83 -12.47
N MET A 30 0.03 -22.04 -12.98
CA MET A 30 1.31 -22.74 -12.87
C MET A 30 1.70 -23.28 -14.25
N THR A 31 2.99 -23.20 -14.55
CA THR A 31 3.60 -23.77 -15.76
C THR A 31 5.00 -24.27 -15.45
N ARG A 32 5.73 -24.71 -16.46
CA ARG A 32 7.14 -25.04 -16.35
C ARG A 32 7.93 -24.28 -17.42
N SER A 33 9.12 -23.84 -17.07
CA SER A 33 10.07 -23.29 -18.05
C SER A 33 10.52 -24.39 -19.02
N GLN A 34 11.16 -24.01 -20.11
CA GLN A 34 11.78 -24.97 -21.06
C GLN A 34 12.79 -25.91 -20.37
N ALA A 35 13.45 -25.45 -19.30
CA ALA A 35 14.36 -26.27 -18.49
C ALA A 35 13.62 -27.14 -17.44
N GLY A 36 12.28 -27.19 -17.45
CA GLY A 36 11.48 -28.01 -16.53
C GLY A 36 11.28 -27.38 -15.13
N VAL A 37 11.77 -26.17 -14.87
CA VAL A 37 11.61 -25.49 -13.59
C VAL A 37 10.17 -25.09 -13.39
N PRO A 38 9.50 -25.44 -12.27
CA PRO A 38 8.14 -25.04 -12.01
C PRO A 38 8.04 -23.54 -11.78
N MET A 39 7.04 -22.92 -12.41
CA MET A 39 6.76 -21.49 -12.33
C MET A 39 5.31 -21.31 -11.89
N LYS A 40 5.09 -20.38 -10.98
CA LYS A 40 3.76 -20.01 -10.49
C LYS A 40 3.65 -18.49 -10.51
N ASP A 41 2.47 -18.01 -10.88
CA ASP A 41 2.13 -16.60 -10.78
C ASP A 41 0.70 -16.45 -10.25
N GLU A 42 0.38 -15.27 -9.70
CA GLU A 42 -0.90 -14.96 -9.11
C GLU A 42 -1.32 -13.53 -9.48
N MET A 43 -2.52 -13.40 -10.03
CA MET A 43 -3.17 -12.11 -10.25
C MET A 43 -4.23 -11.90 -9.16
N THR A 44 -4.15 -10.79 -8.45
CA THR A 44 -5.16 -10.37 -7.47
C THR A 44 -5.87 -9.12 -7.97
N LEU A 45 -7.20 -9.16 -7.96
CA LEU A 45 -8.07 -8.04 -8.30
C LEU A 45 -8.93 -7.71 -7.09
N GLU A 46 -8.98 -6.45 -6.70
CA GLU A 46 -9.69 -5.98 -5.51
C GLU A 46 -10.69 -4.88 -5.88
N TYR A 47 -11.89 -4.96 -5.32
CA TYR A 47 -13.00 -4.04 -5.57
C TYR A 47 -13.70 -3.69 -4.25
N ALA A 48 -14.25 -2.48 -4.17
CA ALA A 48 -15.00 -2.03 -2.98
C ALA A 48 -16.37 -2.71 -2.87
N SER A 49 -16.94 -3.17 -3.98
CA SER A 49 -18.23 -3.87 -3.99
C SER A 49 -18.35 -4.83 -5.19
N PRO A 50 -19.29 -5.78 -5.17
CA PRO A 50 -19.57 -6.62 -6.33
C PRO A 50 -19.99 -5.84 -7.58
N SER A 51 -20.63 -4.67 -7.42
CA SER A 51 -21.03 -3.82 -8.55
C SER A 51 -19.86 -3.13 -9.25
N ASP A 52 -18.71 -3.04 -8.60
CA ASP A 52 -17.50 -2.45 -9.15
C ASP A 52 -16.65 -3.46 -9.95
N MET A 53 -17.06 -4.72 -9.91
CA MET A 53 -16.39 -5.77 -10.67
C MET A 53 -16.56 -5.53 -12.18
N PRO A 54 -15.56 -5.83 -12.98
CA PRO A 54 -15.65 -5.69 -14.43
C PRO A 54 -16.67 -6.66 -15.04
N ALA A 55 -17.19 -6.31 -16.18
CA ALA A 55 -18.00 -7.24 -16.97
C ALA A 55 -17.22 -8.54 -17.25
N SER A 56 -17.94 -9.66 -17.41
CA SER A 56 -17.29 -10.96 -17.62
C SER A 56 -16.33 -11.00 -18.80
N SER A 57 -16.60 -10.23 -19.87
CA SER A 57 -15.71 -10.11 -21.04
C SER A 57 -14.39 -9.43 -20.69
N GLU A 58 -14.43 -8.37 -19.90
CA GLU A 58 -13.23 -7.66 -19.43
C GLU A 58 -12.42 -8.52 -18.46
N PHE A 59 -13.11 -9.22 -17.55
CA PHE A 59 -12.45 -10.18 -16.66
C PHE A 59 -11.75 -11.29 -17.45
N ALA A 60 -12.44 -11.88 -18.44
CA ALA A 60 -11.84 -12.91 -19.32
C ALA A 60 -10.61 -12.37 -20.08
N ARG A 61 -10.66 -11.12 -20.55
CA ARG A 61 -9.52 -10.47 -21.20
C ARG A 61 -8.31 -10.34 -20.28
N ARG A 62 -8.54 -9.96 -19.01
CA ARG A 62 -7.47 -9.85 -18.00
C ARG A 62 -6.87 -11.20 -17.65
N VAL A 63 -7.71 -12.22 -17.48
CA VAL A 63 -7.24 -13.60 -17.22
C VAL A 63 -6.42 -14.12 -18.41
N LYS A 64 -6.88 -13.84 -19.63
CA LYS A 64 -6.11 -14.22 -20.83
C LYS A 64 -4.75 -13.52 -20.87
N ALA A 65 -4.69 -12.20 -20.65
CA ALA A 65 -3.44 -11.45 -20.63
C ALA A 65 -2.47 -11.97 -19.56
N PHE A 66 -3.00 -12.33 -18.38
CA PHE A 66 -2.22 -12.95 -17.31
C PHE A 66 -1.64 -14.31 -17.73
N ALA A 67 -2.45 -15.16 -18.37
CA ALA A 67 -2.00 -16.46 -18.86
C ALA A 67 -0.96 -16.32 -19.99
N ASP A 68 -1.17 -15.40 -20.94
CA ASP A 68 -0.23 -15.10 -22.03
C ASP A 68 1.12 -14.58 -21.47
N GLY A 69 1.08 -13.78 -20.39
CA GLY A 69 2.27 -13.31 -19.69
C GLY A 69 3.08 -14.45 -19.07
N LEU A 70 2.41 -15.38 -18.39
CA LEU A 70 3.05 -16.55 -17.79
C LEU A 70 3.60 -17.50 -18.85
N ASP A 71 2.90 -17.68 -19.97
CA ASP A 71 3.38 -18.45 -21.11
C ASP A 71 4.64 -17.82 -21.73
N SER A 72 4.65 -16.50 -21.90
CA SER A 72 5.82 -15.77 -22.38
C SER A 72 7.01 -15.91 -21.43
N LEU A 73 6.76 -15.79 -20.13
CA LEU A 73 7.79 -15.96 -19.11
C LEU A 73 8.37 -17.39 -19.11
N SER A 74 7.54 -18.40 -19.37
CA SER A 74 7.99 -19.80 -19.44
C SER A 74 8.98 -20.09 -20.57
N LYS A 75 8.96 -19.25 -21.60
CA LYS A 75 9.82 -19.31 -22.80
C LYS A 75 11.03 -18.38 -22.71
N ALA A 76 11.10 -17.55 -21.67
CA ALA A 76 12.21 -16.62 -21.47
C ALA A 76 13.49 -17.35 -21.12
N ASP A 77 14.63 -16.78 -21.53
CA ASP A 77 15.93 -17.28 -21.18
C ASP A 77 16.20 -17.21 -19.68
N ILE A 78 16.93 -18.19 -19.17
CA ILE A 78 17.34 -18.19 -17.77
C ILE A 78 18.45 -17.17 -17.58
N VAL A 79 18.27 -16.26 -16.64
CA VAL A 79 19.32 -15.32 -16.24
C VAL A 79 20.41 -16.10 -15.52
N SER A 80 21.56 -16.23 -16.15
CA SER A 80 22.71 -16.98 -15.63
C SER A 80 23.76 -16.09 -14.96
N GLU A 81 23.70 -14.79 -15.19
CA GLU A 81 24.65 -13.81 -14.66
C GLU A 81 23.97 -12.88 -13.64
N SER A 82 24.72 -12.47 -12.61
CA SER A 82 24.24 -11.42 -11.72
C SER A 82 24.25 -10.08 -12.46
N TYR A 83 23.16 -9.32 -12.27
CA TYR A 83 23.03 -7.97 -12.79
C TYR A 83 23.25 -6.95 -11.67
N GLU A 84 24.15 -6.00 -11.91
CA GLU A 84 24.33 -4.82 -11.06
C GLU A 84 24.15 -3.57 -11.92
N GLY A 85 23.15 -2.75 -11.59
CA GLY A 85 22.83 -1.56 -12.37
C GLY A 85 21.45 -0.98 -12.06
N PRO A 86 21.02 0.07 -12.78
CA PRO A 86 19.70 0.69 -12.59
C PRO A 86 18.56 -0.30 -12.91
N VAL A 87 17.55 -0.33 -12.07
CA VAL A 87 16.34 -1.15 -12.25
C VAL A 87 15.11 -0.26 -12.28
N LEU A 88 14.30 -0.36 -13.34
CA LEU A 88 13.00 0.30 -13.44
C LEU A 88 11.90 -0.65 -12.96
N TYR A 89 11.24 -0.30 -11.89
CA TYR A 89 10.04 -0.99 -11.41
C TYR A 89 8.79 -0.35 -12.01
N THR A 90 7.86 -1.16 -12.52
CA THR A 90 6.60 -0.69 -13.12
C THR A 90 5.40 -1.45 -12.56
N GLY A 91 4.19 -0.87 -12.68
CA GLY A 91 2.96 -1.49 -12.22
C GLY A 91 2.99 -1.85 -10.74
N ASP A 92 2.49 -3.03 -10.41
CA ASP A 92 2.40 -3.51 -9.02
C ASP A 92 3.77 -3.68 -8.34
N ALA A 93 4.82 -3.96 -9.11
CA ALA A 93 6.17 -4.05 -8.57
C ALA A 93 6.66 -2.71 -8.03
N ALA A 94 6.36 -1.60 -8.70
CA ALA A 94 6.73 -0.26 -8.24
C ALA A 94 6.04 0.07 -6.90
N SER A 95 4.72 -0.19 -6.80
CA SER A 95 3.96 0.05 -5.57
C SER A 95 4.44 -0.83 -4.41
N ARG A 96 4.79 -2.09 -4.67
CA ARG A 96 5.34 -3.00 -3.65
C ARG A 96 6.70 -2.55 -3.16
N VAL A 97 7.63 -2.25 -4.07
CA VAL A 97 8.97 -1.76 -3.68
C VAL A 97 8.86 -0.51 -2.82
N PHE A 98 7.94 0.40 -3.17
CA PHE A 98 7.71 1.60 -2.37
C PHE A 98 7.13 1.24 -0.98
N SER A 99 6.04 0.47 -0.93
CA SER A 99 5.37 0.14 0.34
C SER A 99 6.27 -0.67 1.27
N ASP A 100 6.97 -1.68 0.76
CA ASP A 100 7.80 -2.56 1.56
C ASP A 100 9.06 -1.86 2.11
N ASN A 101 9.52 -0.81 1.44
CA ASN A 101 10.69 -0.06 1.88
C ASN A 101 10.36 1.19 2.69
N LEU A 102 9.28 1.88 2.40
CA LEU A 102 8.96 3.17 3.03
C LEU A 102 7.77 3.13 3.99
N LEU A 103 6.74 2.30 3.74
CA LEU A 103 5.54 2.21 4.59
C LEU A 103 5.67 1.18 5.70
N ARG A 104 6.76 1.19 6.42
CA ARG A 104 7.00 0.27 7.53
C ARG A 104 7.41 1.03 8.80
N PRO A 105 7.31 0.37 9.99
CA PRO A 105 7.76 0.96 11.25
C PRO A 105 9.24 1.39 11.19
N GLY A 106 9.51 2.59 11.71
CA GLY A 106 10.84 3.20 11.66
C GLY A 106 11.16 3.94 10.36
N TYR A 107 10.25 3.94 9.38
CA TYR A 107 10.36 4.72 8.14
C TYR A 107 9.25 5.78 8.07
N LEU A 108 8.32 5.70 7.14
CA LEU A 108 7.18 6.62 7.09
C LEU A 108 6.08 6.28 8.11
N CYS A 109 6.11 5.09 8.71
CA CYS A 109 5.30 4.76 9.87
C CYS A 109 6.15 4.90 11.14
N ALA A 110 5.63 5.58 12.15
CA ALA A 110 6.34 5.78 13.41
C ALA A 110 6.59 4.46 14.12
N GLN A 111 7.76 4.33 14.71
CA GLN A 111 8.12 3.16 15.48
C GLN A 111 7.72 3.33 16.94
N GLN A 112 6.88 2.43 17.42
CA GLN A 112 6.40 2.43 18.82
C GLN A 112 7.33 1.68 19.78
N SER A 113 8.52 1.30 19.35
CA SER A 113 9.47 0.56 20.20
C SER A 113 10.21 1.50 21.14
N ILE A 114 10.21 1.16 22.43
CA ILE A 114 10.99 1.83 23.48
C ILE A 114 12.50 1.55 23.33
N ASN A 115 12.88 0.57 22.51
CA ASN A 115 14.27 0.24 22.25
C ASN A 115 14.85 1.19 21.17
N HIS A 116 15.45 2.27 21.62
CA HIS A 116 16.10 3.32 20.80
C HIS A 116 17.31 2.87 19.94
N LYS A 117 17.55 1.56 19.83
CA LYS A 117 18.70 1.02 19.06
C LYS A 117 18.38 0.70 17.61
N SER A 118 17.12 0.71 17.21
CA SER A 118 16.72 0.47 15.82
C SER A 118 16.69 1.76 15.02
N PHE A 119 16.94 1.65 13.73
CA PHE A 119 16.84 2.77 12.80
C PHE A 119 15.46 3.39 12.84
N ASP A 120 15.39 4.71 12.96
CA ASP A 120 14.14 5.48 12.86
C ASP A 120 14.37 6.73 12.01
N LEU A 121 13.67 6.79 10.88
CA LEU A 121 13.71 7.91 9.95
C LEU A 121 13.20 9.20 10.61
N GLY A 122 12.36 9.10 11.64
CA GLY A 122 11.90 10.24 12.43
C GLY A 122 13.03 11.10 12.99
N SER A 123 14.22 10.52 13.23
CA SER A 123 15.42 11.27 13.62
C SER A 123 15.90 12.26 12.54
N LYS A 124 15.36 12.16 11.33
CA LYS A 124 15.63 13.02 10.16
C LYS A 124 14.50 14.02 9.87
N LEU A 125 13.57 14.24 10.80
CA LEU A 125 12.53 15.26 10.61
C LEU A 125 13.14 16.62 10.21
N GLY A 126 12.58 17.24 9.18
CA GLY A 126 13.06 18.47 8.57
C GLY A 126 14.30 18.34 7.68
N LYS A 127 14.79 17.12 7.44
CA LYS A 127 15.99 16.87 6.61
C LYS A 127 15.62 16.09 5.35
N GLU A 128 16.48 16.21 4.34
CA GLU A 128 16.38 15.45 3.09
C GLU A 128 16.61 13.95 3.38
N VAL A 129 15.68 13.11 2.94
CA VAL A 129 15.66 11.64 3.14
C VAL A 129 15.52 10.87 1.83
N ILE A 130 15.02 11.52 0.79
CA ILE A 130 14.92 11.02 -0.59
C ILE A 130 15.28 12.17 -1.54
N ASP A 131 15.33 11.87 -2.85
CA ASP A 131 15.61 12.88 -3.87
C ASP A 131 14.62 14.06 -3.77
N ARG A 132 15.14 15.29 -3.92
CA ARG A 132 14.37 16.54 -3.82
C ARG A 132 13.30 16.74 -4.89
N ASN A 133 13.34 15.97 -5.97
CA ASN A 133 12.30 15.96 -6.99
C ASN A 133 11.09 15.12 -6.58
N LEU A 134 11.13 14.44 -5.43
CA LEU A 134 10.08 13.56 -4.96
C LEU A 134 9.37 14.15 -3.75
N SER A 135 8.05 14.05 -3.75
CA SER A 135 7.20 14.31 -2.59
C SER A 135 6.30 13.10 -2.33
N VAL A 136 5.98 12.85 -1.07
CA VAL A 136 5.12 11.75 -0.65
C VAL A 136 3.96 12.30 0.14
N LYS A 137 2.74 12.04 -0.34
CA LYS A 137 1.50 12.43 0.32
C LYS A 137 0.64 11.22 0.64
N ASN A 138 -0.07 11.27 1.75
CA ASN A 138 -1.06 10.27 2.14
C ASN A 138 -2.46 10.88 2.05
N TYR A 139 -3.35 10.26 1.27
CA TYR A 139 -4.73 10.65 1.08
C TYR A 139 -5.66 9.63 1.73
N THR A 140 -6.19 9.92 2.90
CA THR A 140 -7.00 8.98 3.69
C THR A 140 -8.44 8.85 3.21
N SER A 141 -8.95 9.84 2.49
CA SER A 141 -10.35 9.90 2.00
C SER A 141 -10.50 9.74 0.49
N MET A 142 -9.40 9.56 -0.24
CA MET A 142 -9.43 9.40 -1.70
C MET A 142 -10.04 8.06 -2.08
N LYS A 143 -11.10 8.09 -2.89
CA LYS A 143 -11.83 6.88 -3.33
C LYS A 143 -11.56 6.49 -4.77
N SER A 144 -10.92 7.34 -5.55
CA SER A 144 -10.53 7.05 -6.93
C SER A 144 -9.31 7.87 -7.33
N TYR A 145 -8.51 7.32 -8.22
CA TYR A 145 -7.33 7.99 -8.81
C TYR A 145 -7.21 7.60 -10.29
N HIS A 146 -7.18 8.59 -11.18
CA HIS A 146 -7.18 8.38 -12.64
C HIS A 146 -8.21 7.37 -13.14
N GLY A 147 -9.43 7.41 -12.58
CA GLY A 147 -10.52 6.50 -12.96
C GLY A 147 -10.43 5.09 -12.34
N VAL A 148 -9.38 4.80 -11.58
CA VAL A 148 -9.25 3.56 -10.81
C VAL A 148 -9.86 3.76 -9.43
N GLN A 149 -10.77 2.86 -9.04
CA GLN A 149 -11.35 2.87 -7.71
C GLN A 149 -10.31 2.39 -6.68
N LEU A 150 -10.30 3.06 -5.54
CA LEU A 150 -9.37 2.84 -4.47
C LEU A 150 -10.12 2.33 -3.24
N ILE A 151 -9.61 1.26 -2.61
CA ILE A 151 -10.27 0.59 -1.48
C ILE A 151 -9.72 1.02 -0.10
N GLY A 152 -8.73 1.90 -0.07
CA GLY A 152 -8.03 2.28 1.17
C GLY A 152 -8.58 3.47 1.91
N ALA A 153 -9.61 4.13 1.39
CA ALA A 153 -10.22 5.27 2.06
C ALA A 153 -10.86 4.83 3.40
N TYR A 154 -10.67 5.63 4.44
CA TYR A 154 -11.27 5.38 5.75
C TYR A 154 -11.64 6.70 6.43
N ALA A 155 -12.70 6.65 7.24
CA ALA A 155 -13.20 7.81 7.99
C ALA A 155 -12.51 7.94 9.36
N THR A 156 -12.17 6.79 9.96
CA THR A 156 -11.47 6.71 11.25
C THR A 156 -10.50 5.54 11.22
N ASP A 157 -9.38 5.70 11.91
CA ASP A 157 -8.41 4.62 12.06
C ASP A 157 -8.86 3.56 13.10
N ALA A 158 -7.99 2.58 13.37
CA ALA A 158 -8.27 1.50 14.31
C ALA A 158 -8.44 1.98 15.75
N ASP A 159 -7.84 3.10 16.11
CA ASP A 159 -7.96 3.72 17.43
C ASP A 159 -9.17 4.66 17.55
N GLY A 160 -9.98 4.79 16.48
CA GLY A 160 -11.13 5.68 16.42
C GLY A 160 -10.79 7.16 16.14
N MET A 161 -9.53 7.43 15.78
CA MET A 161 -9.09 8.78 15.46
C MET A 161 -9.44 9.14 14.02
N LYS A 162 -9.93 10.37 13.83
CA LYS A 162 -10.20 10.91 12.50
C LYS A 162 -8.90 11.44 11.88
N PRO A 163 -8.46 10.90 10.74
CA PRO A 163 -7.28 11.41 10.06
C PRO A 163 -7.56 12.71 9.34
N GLN A 164 -6.51 13.46 9.00
CA GLN A 164 -6.62 14.53 8.01
C GLN A 164 -6.82 13.90 6.62
N PRO A 165 -7.66 14.50 5.74
CA PRO A 165 -7.89 13.98 4.40
C PRO A 165 -6.63 13.87 3.55
N GLU A 166 -5.68 14.78 3.75
CA GLU A 166 -4.39 14.82 3.09
C GLU A 166 -3.28 15.10 4.12
N MET A 167 -2.20 14.35 4.05
CA MET A 167 -0.99 14.53 4.86
C MET A 167 0.24 14.48 3.98
N THR A 168 1.06 15.52 4.00
CA THR A 168 2.36 15.52 3.30
C THR A 168 3.41 14.93 4.23
N LEU A 169 3.88 13.74 3.89
CA LEU A 169 4.89 13.01 4.68
C LEU A 169 6.30 13.48 4.32
N ILE A 170 6.54 13.63 3.03
CA ILE A 170 7.80 14.16 2.49
C ILE A 170 7.45 15.26 1.50
N ASP A 171 8.12 16.41 1.61
CA ASP A 171 8.00 17.48 0.64
C ASP A 171 9.38 17.80 0.06
N LYS A 172 9.49 17.69 -1.27
CA LYS A 172 10.73 17.95 -2.00
C LYS A 172 11.96 17.33 -1.31
N GLY A 173 11.86 16.03 -1.04
CA GLY A 173 12.88 15.24 -0.38
C GLY A 173 12.93 15.35 1.14
N ASN A 174 12.31 16.36 1.76
CA ASN A 174 12.40 16.58 3.21
C ASN A 174 11.29 15.86 3.97
N LEU A 175 11.65 15.09 4.99
CA LEU A 175 10.70 14.43 5.86
C LEU A 175 9.98 15.46 6.75
N LEU A 176 8.66 15.54 6.64
CA LEU A 176 7.84 16.45 7.45
C LEU A 176 7.16 15.75 8.62
N MET A 177 6.70 14.51 8.44
CA MET A 177 6.03 13.74 9.48
C MET A 177 6.08 12.24 9.20
N GLN A 178 5.78 11.45 10.23
CA GLN A 178 5.51 10.03 10.13
C GLN A 178 4.04 9.74 10.43
N LEU A 179 3.48 8.71 9.81
CA LEU A 179 2.16 8.18 10.15
C LEU A 179 2.21 7.52 11.53
N ASN A 180 1.24 7.83 12.41
CA ASN A 180 1.19 7.30 13.76
C ASN A 180 -0.25 7.01 14.22
N GLY A 181 -0.40 6.03 15.10
CA GLY A 181 -1.61 5.79 15.88
C GLY A 181 -1.65 6.63 17.16
N THR A 182 -2.48 6.24 18.10
CA THR A 182 -2.61 6.95 19.42
C THR A 182 -1.43 6.71 20.34
N THR A 183 -0.68 5.63 20.15
CA THR A 183 0.53 5.36 20.95
C THR A 183 1.65 6.32 20.53
N PRO A 184 2.12 7.19 21.43
CA PRO A 184 3.19 8.13 21.10
C PRO A 184 4.49 7.42 20.73
N SER A 185 5.22 8.00 19.79
CA SER A 185 6.60 7.63 19.51
C SER A 185 7.53 8.83 19.77
N LEU A 186 8.83 8.57 19.79
CA LEU A 186 9.82 9.62 20.09
C LEU A 186 9.73 10.81 19.12
N TYR A 187 9.52 10.55 17.84
CA TYR A 187 9.49 11.56 16.77
C TYR A 187 8.08 11.89 16.26
N ALA A 188 7.08 11.09 16.63
CA ALA A 188 5.68 11.33 16.33
C ALA A 188 4.84 11.21 17.63
N PRO A 189 4.87 12.25 18.50
CA PRO A 189 4.20 12.22 19.80
C PRO A 189 2.67 12.32 19.73
N ARG A 190 2.14 12.71 18.55
CA ARG A 190 0.70 12.87 18.32
C ARG A 190 0.21 11.88 17.29
N SER A 191 -1.03 11.42 17.46
CA SER A 191 -1.70 10.60 16.46
C SER A 191 -1.91 11.40 15.17
N THR A 192 -1.70 10.74 14.04
CA THR A 192 -2.10 11.22 12.70
C THR A 192 -3.40 10.56 12.23
N GLY A 193 -4.03 9.73 13.07
CA GLY A 193 -5.20 8.94 12.68
C GLY A 193 -4.84 7.84 11.68
N SER A 194 -3.68 7.21 11.87
CA SER A 194 -3.14 6.24 10.93
C SER A 194 -2.91 4.85 11.54
N ALA A 195 -3.55 4.55 12.68
CA ALA A 195 -3.55 3.20 13.23
C ALA A 195 -4.35 2.26 12.31
N ARG A 196 -3.68 1.27 11.69
CA ARG A 196 -4.33 0.28 10.84
C ARG A 196 -4.19 -1.11 11.46
N TRP A 197 -5.28 -1.89 11.43
CA TRP A 197 -5.25 -3.27 11.93
C TRP A 197 -4.49 -4.16 10.95
N ARG A 198 -3.78 -5.15 11.49
CA ARG A 198 -3.19 -6.22 10.66
C ARG A 198 -4.30 -6.94 9.92
N GLY A 199 -4.16 -7.10 8.61
CA GLY A 199 -5.12 -7.78 7.74
C GLY A 199 -6.19 -6.89 7.10
N GLN A 200 -6.29 -5.62 7.47
CA GLN A 200 -7.05 -4.67 6.66
C GLN A 200 -6.22 -4.21 5.44
N PRO A 201 -6.87 -3.96 4.28
CA PRO A 201 -6.17 -3.39 3.14
C PRO A 201 -5.44 -2.13 3.56
N GLN A 202 -4.12 -2.18 3.58
CA GLN A 202 -3.29 -1.00 3.81
C GLN A 202 -3.12 -0.27 2.48
N SER A 203 -4.20 0.22 1.91
CA SER A 203 -4.08 1.13 0.81
C SER A 203 -3.88 2.55 1.35
N THR A 204 -2.74 2.77 1.93
CA THR A 204 -2.19 4.11 2.01
C THR A 204 -1.81 4.47 0.57
N GLN A 205 -2.60 5.33 -0.04
CA GLN A 205 -2.29 5.80 -1.37
C GLN A 205 -1.22 6.83 -1.26
N ILE A 206 -0.12 6.54 -1.88
CA ILE A 206 0.99 7.44 -1.95
C ILE A 206 1.06 7.94 -3.37
N GLU A 207 0.79 9.22 -3.53
CA GLU A 207 1.07 9.91 -4.76
C GLU A 207 2.53 10.35 -4.74
N THR A 208 3.31 9.84 -5.68
CA THR A 208 4.62 10.41 -6.00
C THR A 208 4.41 11.38 -7.15
N SER A 209 4.38 12.67 -6.87
CA SER A 209 4.46 13.66 -7.93
C SER A 209 5.93 13.87 -8.26
N VAL A 210 6.34 13.42 -9.43
CA VAL A 210 7.58 13.87 -10.05
C VAL A 210 7.25 15.22 -10.67
N GLY A 211 7.80 16.30 -10.11
CA GLY A 211 7.69 17.66 -10.64
C GLY A 211 8.63 17.86 -11.82
#